data_fee29679a90be754b63fe4214ef60ea0
#
_entry.id   fee29679a90be754b63fe4214ef60ea0
#
_cell.length_a   1.000
_cell.length_b   1.000
_cell.length_c   1.000
_cell.angle_alpha   90.00
_cell.angle_beta   90.00
_cell.angle_gamma   90.00
#
_symmetry.space_group_name_H-M   'P 1'
#
loop_
_entity.id
_entity.type
_entity.pdbx_description
1 polymer ?
#
loop_
_entity_poly.entity_id
_entity_poly.type
_entity_poly.pdbx_seq_one_letter_code
_entity_poly.pdbx_strand_id
1 'polypeptide(L)'
;MSVLAGKIASITGMVQATNPITGEVRVLKVGDEVLLGDIITTPVDGSVTISLDNGDLLTLGRNTKMAMSEDVVGSPGMTDPVTEGSVDVAALQQAVLEGNFDDLEETAAGGGDAAGGSANAGATNTVERLDSEGEVTSGFDTSTATTSSIFVQEDVGLTEVNLILTAVPVQITENETLITYTATLDIPAITDMEVTLDNGAVIFIPAGEITGSTEFNVVADPDVYIEADTLVIAEVSSTEGGGFNAVNITNDASTTIVDTIDDTVLTLEDVSVNEGAGTASINASLTSAPTDAPLVIALDNGTTITFAIGSLTATSTAFAIQGDDVYTDAEQITVSASVQSGGSEFENLVTTDTATVTIADTIDDTVLTLEDVSVNEGAGTASINASLTSAPTDAPLVIALDNGATITFAIGSLTATSTAFAIQGDDVYVDGEQITVSASVQSGGTEFENLVTTDTATVTIADTQNDTVLTLEDVSVNEGAGTASINASLTSAPTDAPLVIALDNGTTITFAIGSLTATSTAFAIQGDDVY
;
A
#
# COMPACT_ATOMS: atom_id res chain seq x y z
N MET A 1 -26.74 23.68 16.57
CA MET A 1 -26.87 23.84 15.12
C MET A 1 -25.52 24.34 14.65
N SER A 2 -24.91 23.67 13.71
CA SER A 2 -23.67 24.15 13.10
C SER A 2 -23.99 25.34 12.20
N VAL A 3 -23.29 26.44 12.39
CA VAL A 3 -23.46 27.66 11.61
C VAL A 3 -22.67 27.52 10.32
N LEU A 4 -23.26 27.89 9.18
CA LEU A 4 -22.59 27.90 7.89
C LEU A 4 -21.55 29.02 7.87
N ALA A 5 -20.31 28.70 7.50
CA ALA A 5 -19.23 29.66 7.33
C ALA A 5 -19.07 30.07 5.86
N GLY A 6 -19.36 29.18 4.92
CA GLY A 6 -19.23 29.43 3.48
C GLY A 6 -19.38 28.17 2.65
N LYS A 7 -19.13 28.30 1.33
CA LYS A 7 -19.14 27.20 0.37
C LYS A 7 -17.87 27.18 -0.47
N ILE A 8 -17.42 26.00 -0.85
CA ILE A 8 -16.24 25.83 -1.69
C ILE A 8 -16.52 26.33 -3.10
N ALA A 9 -15.84 27.39 -3.51
CA ALA A 9 -15.95 27.96 -4.85
C ALA A 9 -15.01 27.29 -5.87
N SER A 10 -13.77 26.98 -5.45
CA SER A 10 -12.82 26.22 -6.27
C SER A 10 -11.87 25.43 -5.37
N ILE A 11 -11.33 24.33 -5.90
CA ILE A 11 -10.44 23.44 -5.15
C ILE A 11 -9.40 22.81 -6.09
N THR A 12 -8.18 22.68 -5.61
CA THR A 12 -7.09 21.95 -6.26
C THR A 12 -6.46 21.04 -5.21
N GLY A 13 -6.20 19.78 -5.55
CA GLY A 13 -5.68 18.78 -4.60
C GLY A 13 -6.75 18.27 -3.63
N MET A 14 -6.34 17.43 -2.68
CA MET A 14 -7.22 16.80 -1.68
C MET A 14 -7.32 17.67 -0.43
N VAL A 15 -8.24 18.62 -0.41
CA VAL A 15 -8.48 19.49 0.75
C VAL A 15 -9.45 18.85 1.72
N GLN A 16 -9.18 18.96 3.02
CA GLN A 16 -9.96 18.36 4.09
C GLN A 16 -10.51 19.39 5.06
N ALA A 17 -11.70 19.14 5.59
CA ALA A 17 -12.24 19.86 6.75
C ALA A 17 -12.33 18.91 7.93
N THR A 18 -11.80 19.32 9.07
CA THR A 18 -11.85 18.59 10.34
C THR A 18 -12.74 19.34 11.32
N ASN A 19 -13.73 18.67 11.88
CA ASN A 19 -14.51 19.21 12.97
C ASN A 19 -13.76 19.01 14.29
N PRO A 20 -13.31 20.08 14.98
CA PRO A 20 -12.48 19.94 16.18
C PRO A 20 -13.21 19.38 17.39
N ILE A 21 -14.57 19.36 17.38
CA ILE A 21 -15.39 18.84 18.49
C ILE A 21 -15.61 17.35 18.36
N THR A 22 -15.91 16.89 17.13
CA THR A 22 -16.22 15.47 16.87
C THR A 22 -15.02 14.67 16.38
N GLY A 23 -13.96 15.34 15.90
CA GLY A 23 -12.80 14.72 15.26
C GLY A 23 -13.10 14.20 13.83
N GLU A 24 -14.31 14.45 13.30
CA GLU A 24 -14.70 13.97 11.98
C GLU A 24 -13.94 14.73 10.88
N VAL A 25 -13.27 13.97 10.00
CA VAL A 25 -12.54 14.49 8.83
C VAL A 25 -13.35 14.19 7.58
N ARG A 26 -13.59 15.21 6.76
CA ARG A 26 -14.30 15.08 5.46
C ARG A 26 -13.48 15.69 4.33
N VAL A 27 -13.36 15.02 3.22
CA VAL A 27 -12.74 15.55 2.00
C VAL A 27 -13.73 16.49 1.32
N LEU A 28 -13.28 17.71 1.03
CA LEU A 28 -14.10 18.76 0.43
C LEU A 28 -14.11 18.68 -1.10
N LYS A 29 -15.24 19.05 -1.68
CA LYS A 29 -15.45 19.20 -3.12
C LYS A 29 -16.07 20.58 -3.42
N VAL A 30 -15.98 21.01 -4.68
CA VAL A 30 -16.63 22.25 -5.12
C VAL A 30 -18.13 22.18 -4.84
N GLY A 31 -18.66 23.21 -4.17
CA GLY A 31 -20.05 23.32 -3.73
C GLY A 31 -20.33 22.80 -2.32
N ASP A 32 -19.40 22.11 -1.66
CA ASP A 32 -19.55 21.65 -0.29
C ASP A 32 -19.62 22.82 0.69
N GLU A 33 -20.37 22.63 1.77
CA GLU A 33 -20.54 23.60 2.85
C GLU A 33 -19.40 23.48 3.87
N VAL A 34 -18.85 24.61 4.28
CA VAL A 34 -17.88 24.75 5.35
C VAL A 34 -18.59 25.35 6.56
N LEU A 35 -18.40 24.75 7.73
CA LEU A 35 -19.08 25.15 8.96
C LEU A 35 -18.15 26.01 9.84
N LEU A 36 -18.75 26.87 10.63
CA LEU A 36 -18.03 27.63 11.65
C LEU A 36 -17.40 26.68 12.67
N GLY A 37 -16.11 26.83 12.90
CA GLY A 37 -15.30 25.95 13.73
C GLY A 37 -14.58 24.83 12.96
N ASP A 38 -14.91 24.57 11.70
CA ASP A 38 -14.14 23.61 10.89
C ASP A 38 -12.68 24.08 10.71
N ILE A 39 -11.75 23.14 10.74
CA ILE A 39 -10.35 23.38 10.42
C ILE A 39 -10.10 22.90 9.00
N ILE A 40 -9.84 23.83 8.08
CA ILE A 40 -9.54 23.52 6.68
C ILE A 40 -8.04 23.29 6.52
N THR A 41 -7.67 22.15 5.90
CA THR A 41 -6.29 21.79 5.62
C THR A 41 -6.09 21.55 4.14
N THR A 42 -5.12 22.26 3.53
CA THR A 42 -4.72 22.10 2.13
C THR A 42 -3.39 21.35 2.06
N PRO A 43 -3.24 20.39 1.11
CA PRO A 43 -1.97 19.70 0.91
C PRO A 43 -0.91 20.60 0.24
N VAL A 44 0.34 20.12 0.18
CA VAL A 44 1.48 20.85 -0.42
C VAL A 44 1.27 21.22 -1.90
N ASP A 45 0.42 20.50 -2.61
CA ASP A 45 0.08 20.72 -4.03
C ASP A 45 -1.35 21.25 -4.23
N GLY A 46 -2.06 21.56 -3.13
CA GLY A 46 -3.46 21.94 -3.16
C GLY A 46 -3.73 23.38 -2.75
N SER A 47 -4.89 23.88 -3.15
CA SER A 47 -5.44 25.17 -2.74
C SER A 47 -6.96 25.12 -2.74
N VAL A 48 -7.60 26.01 -1.97
CA VAL A 48 -9.05 26.11 -1.92
C VAL A 48 -9.49 27.56 -1.87
N THR A 49 -10.54 27.89 -2.60
CA THR A 49 -11.23 29.18 -2.47
C THR A 49 -12.63 28.94 -1.92
N ILE A 50 -12.94 29.60 -0.81
CA ILE A 50 -14.20 29.50 -0.09
C ILE A 50 -14.95 30.81 -0.29
N SER A 51 -16.19 30.73 -0.75
CA SER A 51 -17.11 31.87 -0.75
C SER A 51 -17.78 31.91 0.62
N LEU A 52 -17.45 32.91 1.42
CA LEU A 52 -18.00 33.13 2.75
C LEU A 52 -19.45 33.59 2.67
N ASP A 53 -20.21 33.41 3.75
CA ASP A 53 -21.63 33.77 3.81
C ASP A 53 -21.84 35.31 3.76
N ASN A 54 -20.81 36.10 4.08
CA ASN A 54 -20.80 37.56 3.93
C ASN A 54 -20.55 38.03 2.48
N GLY A 55 -20.26 37.10 1.54
CA GLY A 55 -19.99 37.38 0.13
C GLY A 55 -18.53 37.54 -0.24
N ASP A 56 -17.62 37.48 0.74
CA ASP A 56 -16.18 37.58 0.50
C ASP A 56 -15.61 36.24 0.01
N LEU A 57 -14.44 36.29 -0.66
CA LEU A 57 -13.71 35.12 -1.11
C LEU A 57 -12.45 34.93 -0.26
N LEU A 58 -12.40 33.81 0.47
CA LEU A 58 -11.23 33.39 1.22
C LEU A 58 -10.44 32.36 0.42
N THR A 59 -9.18 32.64 0.08
CA THR A 59 -8.31 31.68 -0.62
C THR A 59 -7.21 31.20 0.30
N LEU A 60 -7.14 29.86 0.50
CA LEU A 60 -6.07 29.19 1.22
C LEU A 60 -5.10 28.57 0.20
N GLY A 61 -3.84 28.93 0.32
CA GLY A 61 -2.76 28.43 -0.52
C GLY A 61 -2.33 27.00 -0.13
N ARG A 62 -1.17 26.61 -0.63
CA ARG A 62 -0.57 25.28 -0.39
C ARG A 62 -0.14 25.13 1.06
N ASN A 63 -0.25 23.91 1.58
CA ASN A 63 0.19 23.55 2.93
C ASN A 63 -0.33 24.52 4.03
N THR A 64 -1.60 24.87 3.94
CA THR A 64 -2.24 25.80 4.87
C THR A 64 -3.23 25.08 5.75
N LYS A 65 -3.21 25.40 7.05
CA LYS A 65 -4.19 24.92 8.03
C LYS A 65 -4.86 26.13 8.67
N MET A 66 -6.18 26.26 8.54
CA MET A 66 -6.93 27.43 9.02
C MET A 66 -8.24 27.03 9.67
N ALA A 67 -8.51 27.58 10.86
CA ALA A 67 -9.78 27.40 11.53
C ALA A 67 -10.77 28.47 11.06
N MET A 68 -11.99 28.07 10.75
CA MET A 68 -13.09 28.95 10.34
C MET A 68 -13.72 29.57 11.58
N SER A 69 -13.05 30.59 12.16
CA SER A 69 -13.55 31.33 13.32
C SER A 69 -14.49 32.49 12.93
N GLU A 70 -15.20 33.06 13.90
CA GLU A 70 -16.04 34.22 13.67
C GLU A 70 -15.25 35.44 13.16
N ASP A 71 -13.97 35.56 13.52
CA ASP A 71 -13.08 36.63 13.05
C ASP A 71 -12.73 36.46 11.55
N VAL A 72 -12.75 35.23 11.02
CA VAL A 72 -12.48 34.94 9.61
C VAL A 72 -13.74 35.10 8.77
N VAL A 73 -14.89 34.73 9.31
CA VAL A 73 -16.17 34.67 8.56
C VAL A 73 -16.93 36.00 8.63
N GLY A 74 -16.64 36.88 9.64
CA GLY A 74 -17.38 38.09 9.91
C GLY A 74 -18.75 37.77 10.53
N SER A 75 -19.14 38.45 11.59
CA SER A 75 -20.47 38.31 12.20
C SER A 75 -21.55 38.89 11.30
N PRO A 76 -22.62 38.17 10.94
CA PRO A 76 -23.74 38.76 10.26
C PRO A 76 -24.55 39.64 11.23
N GLY A 77 -24.34 40.97 11.18
CA GLY A 77 -25.28 41.88 11.79
C GLY A 77 -24.75 42.92 12.77
N MET A 78 -23.53 43.44 12.65
CA MET A 78 -23.15 44.73 13.24
C MET A 78 -22.57 45.62 12.14
N THR A 79 -23.32 46.68 11.81
CA THR A 79 -22.80 47.82 11.08
C THR A 79 -21.86 48.57 12.02
N ASP A 80 -20.58 48.31 11.92
CA ASP A 80 -19.55 49.11 12.57
C ASP A 80 -19.36 50.40 11.76
N PRO A 81 -19.28 51.58 12.40
CA PRO A 81 -19.02 52.83 11.70
C PRO A 81 -17.60 52.76 11.10
N VAL A 82 -17.54 52.97 9.80
CA VAL A 82 -16.36 53.05 8.97
C VAL A 82 -15.29 53.93 9.67
N THR A 83 -14.22 53.32 10.16
CA THR A 83 -12.95 54.01 10.39
C THR A 83 -12.13 53.81 9.11
N GLU A 84 -12.01 54.89 8.35
CA GLU A 84 -11.13 54.96 7.19
C GLU A 84 -9.70 54.58 7.57
N GLY A 85 -9.17 53.54 6.95
CA GLY A 85 -7.80 53.07 7.17
C GLY A 85 -7.50 51.73 6.48
N SER A 86 -8.26 51.34 5.42
CA SER A 86 -7.86 50.21 4.58
C SER A 86 -6.78 50.66 3.62
N VAL A 87 -5.55 50.30 3.92
CA VAL A 87 -4.44 50.44 2.97
C VAL A 87 -4.74 49.53 1.78
N ASP A 88 -4.95 50.14 0.62
CA ASP A 88 -5.17 49.41 -0.64
C ASP A 88 -3.86 48.70 -1.02
N VAL A 89 -3.81 47.40 -0.77
CA VAL A 89 -2.65 46.53 -1.07
C VAL A 89 -2.28 46.58 -2.56
N ALA A 90 -3.25 46.83 -3.43
CA ALA A 90 -3.01 46.96 -4.87
C ALA A 90 -2.29 48.29 -5.18
N ALA A 91 -2.62 49.39 -4.47
CA ALA A 91 -1.93 50.65 -4.60
C ALA A 91 -0.49 50.58 -4.06
N LEU A 92 -0.28 49.84 -2.97
CA LEU A 92 1.06 49.59 -2.39
C LEU A 92 1.94 48.75 -3.35
N GLN A 93 1.39 47.74 -3.98
CA GLN A 93 2.12 46.94 -4.95
C GLN A 93 2.50 47.74 -6.21
N GLN A 94 1.66 48.68 -6.63
CA GLN A 94 1.93 49.53 -7.77
C GLN A 94 2.97 50.60 -7.42
N ALA A 95 2.96 51.17 -6.21
CA ALA A 95 3.96 52.09 -5.74
C ALA A 95 5.37 51.45 -5.63
N VAL A 96 5.46 50.20 -5.23
CA VAL A 96 6.72 49.42 -5.22
C VAL A 96 7.23 49.15 -6.61
N LEU A 97 6.34 48.86 -7.55
CA LEU A 97 6.69 48.63 -8.96
C LEU A 97 7.15 49.91 -9.70
N GLU A 98 6.63 51.04 -9.30
CA GLU A 98 6.97 52.37 -9.85
C GLU A 98 8.15 53.07 -9.14
N GLY A 99 8.68 52.47 -8.06
CA GLY A 99 9.84 52.98 -7.35
C GLY A 99 9.56 54.26 -6.52
N ASN A 100 8.29 54.52 -6.20
CA ASN A 100 7.86 55.70 -5.42
C ASN A 100 7.63 55.27 -3.97
N PHE A 101 8.58 55.56 -3.09
CA PHE A 101 8.58 55.14 -1.69
C PHE A 101 8.10 56.23 -0.70
N ASP A 102 7.72 57.40 -1.18
CA ASP A 102 7.33 58.54 -0.36
C ASP A 102 5.99 58.33 0.41
N ASP A 103 5.18 57.38 -0.06
CA ASP A 103 3.88 57.06 0.57
C ASP A 103 3.94 55.89 1.60
N LEU A 104 5.13 55.37 1.92
CA LEU A 104 5.29 54.20 2.81
C LEU A 104 5.54 54.59 4.28
N GLU A 105 5.64 55.87 4.61
CA GLU A 105 5.98 56.31 5.99
C GLU A 105 4.79 56.32 6.96
N GLU A 106 3.55 56.09 6.52
CA GLU A 106 2.37 56.19 7.41
C GLU A 106 1.95 54.87 8.09
N THR A 107 2.66 53.78 7.92
CA THR A 107 2.21 52.48 8.45
C THR A 107 2.91 52.00 9.71
N ALA A 108 3.73 52.84 10.35
CA ALA A 108 4.39 52.45 11.59
C ALA A 108 4.00 53.37 12.76
N ALA A 109 2.89 53.11 13.43
CA ALA A 109 2.68 53.33 14.87
C ALA A 109 1.21 53.23 15.28
N GLY A 110 0.76 52.05 15.52
CA GLY A 110 -0.44 51.80 16.34
C GLY A 110 -0.07 51.61 17.79
N GLY A 111 0.19 52.70 18.49
CA GLY A 111 0.32 52.70 19.95
C GLY A 111 -0.93 53.33 20.56
N GLY A 112 -1.65 52.54 21.36
CA GLY A 112 -2.95 52.85 21.92
C GLY A 112 -3.02 54.13 22.75
N ASP A 113 -4.11 54.77 22.56
CA ASP A 113 -4.60 55.96 23.21
C ASP A 113 -5.01 55.69 24.66
N ALA A 114 -4.49 56.50 25.59
CA ALA A 114 -5.07 56.59 26.92
C ALA A 114 -5.54 58.04 27.13
N ALA A 115 -6.83 58.15 27.23
CA ALA A 115 -7.58 59.37 27.39
C ALA A 115 -7.26 60.17 28.68
N GLY A 116 -7.24 61.47 28.54
CA GLY A 116 -7.83 62.43 29.51
C GLY A 116 -6.91 63.22 30.38
N GLY A 117 -6.92 64.48 30.17
CA GLY A 117 -6.57 65.46 31.26
C GLY A 117 -5.87 66.69 30.80
N SER A 118 -6.65 67.70 30.49
CA SER A 118 -6.48 69.13 30.46
C SER A 118 -5.34 69.74 31.31
N ALA A 119 -4.76 70.72 30.70
CA ALA A 119 -4.26 72.00 31.28
C ALA A 119 -2.76 72.14 31.50
N ASN A 120 -2.20 72.93 30.61
CA ASN A 120 -1.52 74.17 30.85
C ASN A 120 -0.12 74.19 31.51
N ALA A 121 0.66 74.96 30.84
CA ALA A 121 1.86 75.66 31.31
C ALA A 121 3.20 74.99 30.96
N GLY A 122 3.76 75.57 29.93
CA GLY A 122 5.12 75.99 29.75
C GLY A 122 6.14 75.53 30.77
N ALA A 123 6.98 74.61 30.37
CA ALA A 123 8.29 74.45 30.98
C ALA A 123 9.33 74.88 29.95
N THR A 124 9.72 76.13 30.00
CA THR A 124 10.94 76.63 29.42
C THR A 124 12.10 75.91 30.10
N ASN A 125 12.91 75.20 29.37
CA ASN A 125 14.23 74.76 29.83
C ASN A 125 15.09 76.01 30.01
N THR A 126 15.17 76.55 31.25
CA THR A 126 16.14 77.54 31.67
C THR A 126 17.44 76.79 31.92
N VAL A 127 18.41 77.04 31.06
CA VAL A 127 19.82 76.78 31.34
C VAL A 127 20.23 77.86 32.36
N GLU A 128 20.38 77.47 33.61
CA GLU A 128 21.00 78.37 34.62
C GLU A 128 22.49 78.46 34.33
N ARG A 129 22.89 79.61 33.75
CA ARG A 129 24.26 80.12 33.79
C ARG A 129 24.51 80.58 35.20
N LEU A 130 25.37 79.96 35.93
CA LEU A 130 26.01 80.51 37.12
C LEU A 130 27.05 81.49 36.64
N ASP A 131 26.62 82.79 36.49
CA ASP A 131 27.52 83.94 36.46
C ASP A 131 27.83 84.29 37.91
N SER A 132 28.99 83.87 38.39
CA SER A 132 29.61 84.53 39.54
C SER A 132 30.51 85.64 39.01
N GLU A 133 29.98 86.85 39.00
CA GLU A 133 30.82 88.03 38.83
C GLU A 133 31.75 88.20 40.08
N GLY A 134 32.99 87.81 39.89
CA GLY A 134 34.08 88.17 40.81
C GLY A 134 34.72 89.44 40.32
N GLU A 135 34.70 90.45 41.20
CA GLU A 135 35.35 91.76 41.01
C GLU A 135 36.80 91.60 40.53
N VAL A 136 37.10 92.33 39.46
CA VAL A 136 38.48 92.51 38.96
C VAL A 136 39.10 93.68 39.68
N THR A 137 39.94 93.42 40.66
CA THR A 137 40.88 94.41 41.22
C THR A 137 42.20 94.32 40.45
N SER A 138 42.49 95.37 39.69
CA SER A 138 43.78 95.59 39.04
C SER A 138 44.88 95.88 40.06
N GLY A 139 45.84 95.02 40.21
CA GLY A 139 47.06 95.24 40.95
C GLY A 139 48.20 94.46 40.36
N PHE A 140 49.10 95.16 39.65
CA PHE A 140 50.38 94.62 39.24
C PHE A 140 51.26 94.42 40.46
N ASP A 141 51.63 93.15 40.71
CA ASP A 141 52.76 92.90 41.60
C ASP A 141 53.79 92.03 40.83
N THR A 142 54.94 92.66 40.64
CA THR A 142 56.10 92.04 40.02
C THR A 142 56.99 91.44 41.08
N SER A 143 56.91 90.19 41.37
CA SER A 143 57.92 89.42 42.08
C SER A 143 58.11 88.00 41.56
N THR A 144 59.25 87.82 40.97
CA THR A 144 60.03 86.61 40.78
C THR A 144 59.31 85.30 40.43
N ALA A 145 59.51 84.96 39.17
CA ALA A 145 59.23 83.63 38.62
C ALA A 145 59.90 82.48 39.41
N THR A 146 59.13 81.63 39.98
CA THR A 146 59.47 80.24 40.18
C THR A 146 58.74 79.44 39.17
N THR A 147 59.46 78.82 38.20
CA THR A 147 58.92 77.86 37.26
C THR A 147 58.41 76.64 38.00
N SER A 148 57.15 76.70 38.33
CA SER A 148 56.41 75.47 38.66
C SER A 148 55.97 74.84 37.32
N SER A 149 56.59 73.79 36.92
CA SER A 149 56.04 72.96 35.81
C SER A 149 54.66 72.46 36.22
N ILE A 150 53.62 73.12 35.68
CA ILE A 150 52.26 72.57 35.72
C ILE A 150 52.32 71.34 34.82
N PHE A 151 52.38 70.18 35.43
CA PHE A 151 51.94 69.02 34.77
C PHE A 151 50.46 69.27 34.54
N VAL A 152 50.09 69.66 33.33
CA VAL A 152 48.72 69.46 32.84
C VAL A 152 48.60 67.92 32.78
N GLN A 153 48.01 67.41 33.83
CA GLN A 153 47.45 66.07 33.72
C GLN A 153 46.36 66.25 32.67
N GLU A 154 46.64 65.82 31.41
CA GLU A 154 45.59 65.62 30.48
C GLU A 154 44.62 64.70 31.21
N ASP A 155 43.43 65.18 31.47
CA ASP A 155 42.31 64.37 31.83
C ASP A 155 42.08 63.47 30.61
N VAL A 156 42.75 62.36 30.64
CA VAL A 156 42.49 61.32 29.65
C VAL A 156 41.07 60.93 29.92
N GLY A 157 40.14 61.62 29.20
CA GLY A 157 38.71 61.33 29.32
C GLY A 157 38.54 59.80 29.26
N LEU A 158 37.86 59.31 30.30
CA LEU A 158 37.54 57.93 30.42
C LEU A 158 36.89 57.48 29.08
N THR A 159 37.65 56.79 28.23
CA THR A 159 37.14 56.33 26.97
C THR A 159 36.33 55.08 27.25
N GLU A 160 35.01 55.24 27.32
CA GLU A 160 34.06 54.16 27.37
C GLU A 160 33.79 53.71 25.93
N VAL A 161 33.65 52.42 25.69
CA VAL A 161 33.32 51.82 24.38
C VAL A 161 32.10 50.94 24.54
N ASN A 162 31.23 50.93 23.55
CA ASN A 162 30.15 49.97 23.44
C ASN A 162 30.58 48.83 22.56
N LEU A 163 30.44 47.61 23.08
CA LEU A 163 30.69 46.36 22.37
C LEU A 163 29.36 45.67 22.16
N ILE A 164 29.06 45.34 20.89
CA ILE A 164 27.91 44.53 20.51
C ILE A 164 28.42 43.19 20.03
N LEU A 165 27.95 42.10 20.65
CA LEU A 165 28.20 40.75 20.23
C LEU A 165 27.00 40.25 19.40
N THR A 166 27.25 39.75 18.20
CA THR A 166 26.23 39.17 17.31
C THR A 166 26.62 37.79 16.85
N ALA A 167 25.63 36.97 16.46
CA ALA A 167 25.82 35.66 15.87
C ALA A 167 25.20 35.59 14.47
N VAL A 168 25.87 34.92 13.54
CA VAL A 168 25.41 34.68 12.17
C VAL A 168 25.74 33.23 11.76
N PRO A 169 24.78 32.51 11.20
CA PRO A 169 23.37 32.89 10.98
C PRO A 169 22.54 32.90 12.27
N VAL A 170 21.42 33.57 12.27
CA VAL A 170 20.49 33.61 13.41
C VAL A 170 19.68 32.30 13.55
N GLN A 171 19.70 31.47 12.51
CA GLN A 171 19.07 30.17 12.47
C GLN A 171 19.90 29.23 11.60
N ILE A 172 20.13 28.03 12.08
CA ILE A 172 20.74 26.92 11.37
C ILE A 172 19.84 25.68 11.50
N THR A 173 20.03 24.71 10.63
CA THR A 173 19.44 23.39 10.80
C THR A 173 20.36 22.52 11.66
N GLU A 174 19.85 21.44 12.22
CA GLU A 174 20.62 20.49 13.02
C GLU A 174 21.79 19.84 12.27
N ASN A 175 21.72 19.82 10.93
CA ASN A 175 22.77 19.33 10.05
C ASN A 175 23.95 20.31 9.90
N GLU A 176 23.76 21.58 10.29
CA GLU A 176 24.75 22.64 10.17
C GLU A 176 25.51 22.80 11.50
N THR A 177 26.80 23.03 11.42
CA THR A 177 27.65 23.04 12.62
C THR A 177 28.32 24.36 12.88
N LEU A 178 28.21 25.37 12.00
CA LEU A 178 29.04 26.56 12.06
C LEU A 178 28.23 27.82 12.39
N ILE A 179 28.62 28.48 13.49
CA ILE A 179 28.16 29.81 13.88
C ILE A 179 29.33 30.75 13.87
N THR A 180 29.19 31.94 13.29
CA THR A 180 30.21 32.99 13.33
C THR A 180 29.78 34.05 14.36
N TYR A 181 30.55 34.21 15.41
CA TYR A 181 30.38 35.32 16.37
C TYR A 181 31.17 36.52 15.93
N THR A 182 30.58 37.71 16.00
CA THR A 182 31.21 39.00 15.66
C THR A 182 31.05 39.96 16.80
N ALA A 183 32.16 40.49 17.29
CA ALA A 183 32.17 41.59 18.23
C ALA A 183 32.42 42.89 17.46
N THR A 184 31.56 43.90 17.70
CA THR A 184 31.63 45.22 17.05
C THR A 184 31.73 46.31 18.12
N LEU A 185 32.73 47.19 17.97
CA LEU A 185 32.95 48.37 18.81
C LEU A 185 32.39 49.60 18.10
N ASP A 186 31.92 50.61 18.86
CA ASP A 186 31.50 51.89 18.32
C ASP A 186 32.67 52.86 18.05
N ILE A 187 33.86 52.61 18.61
CA ILE A 187 35.12 53.33 18.34
C ILE A 187 36.25 52.31 18.13
N PRO A 188 37.29 52.63 17.32
CA PRO A 188 38.38 51.72 17.06
C PRO A 188 39.18 51.36 18.34
N ALA A 189 39.60 50.09 18.43
CA ALA A 189 40.46 49.63 19.50
C ALA A 189 41.82 50.37 19.49
N ILE A 190 42.25 50.87 20.62
CA ILE A 190 43.51 51.63 20.76
C ILE A 190 44.72 50.65 20.75
N THR A 191 44.53 49.50 21.35
CA THR A 191 45.45 48.34 21.33
C THR A 191 44.68 47.11 20.92
N ASP A 192 45.39 46.02 20.56
CA ASP A 192 44.73 44.74 20.33
C ASP A 192 43.79 44.37 21.48
N MET A 193 42.60 43.88 21.14
CA MET A 193 41.59 43.49 22.11
C MET A 193 41.19 42.03 21.90
N GLU A 194 41.07 41.30 23.00
CA GLU A 194 40.59 39.94 23.06
C GLU A 194 39.26 39.90 23.80
N VAL A 195 38.23 39.27 23.17
CA VAL A 195 36.90 39.09 23.73
C VAL A 195 36.66 37.60 23.88
N THR A 196 36.59 37.14 25.11
CA THR A 196 36.33 35.73 25.44
C THR A 196 34.86 35.53 25.70
N LEU A 197 34.24 34.51 25.05
CA LEU A 197 32.84 34.16 25.24
C LEU A 197 32.69 33.07 26.32
N ASP A 198 31.51 32.91 26.84
CA ASP A 198 31.16 31.90 27.86
C ASP A 198 31.27 30.47 27.37
N ASN A 199 31.09 30.23 26.03
CA ASN A 199 31.30 28.95 25.37
C ASN A 199 32.77 28.66 25.04
N GLY A 200 33.70 29.52 25.45
CA GLY A 200 35.15 29.38 25.25
C GLY A 200 35.68 29.87 23.90
N ALA A 201 34.83 30.39 23.02
CA ALA A 201 35.28 31.04 21.81
C ALA A 201 35.97 32.37 22.12
N VAL A 202 36.98 32.72 21.33
CA VAL A 202 37.76 33.95 21.51
C VAL A 202 37.72 34.76 20.22
N ILE A 203 37.34 36.03 20.33
CA ILE A 203 37.32 36.99 19.23
C ILE A 203 38.47 37.96 19.40
N PHE A 204 39.29 38.13 18.37
CA PHE A 204 40.39 39.07 18.33
C PHE A 204 40.03 40.31 17.50
N ILE A 205 40.15 41.52 18.10
CA ILE A 205 39.96 42.79 17.42
C ILE A 205 41.31 43.51 17.37
N PRO A 206 41.93 43.65 16.18
CA PRO A 206 43.25 44.32 16.05
C PRO A 206 43.17 45.79 16.41
N ALA A 207 44.31 46.36 16.87
CA ALA A 207 44.41 47.81 17.09
C ALA A 207 44.07 48.59 15.82
N GLY A 208 43.18 49.58 15.97
CA GLY A 208 42.69 50.42 14.87
C GLY A 208 41.43 49.86 14.18
N GLU A 209 41.00 48.64 14.48
CA GLU A 209 39.78 48.03 13.94
C GLU A 209 38.62 48.18 14.93
N ILE A 210 37.39 48.08 14.39
CA ILE A 210 36.16 48.14 15.19
C ILE A 210 35.48 46.77 15.26
N THR A 211 35.94 45.76 14.50
CA THR A 211 35.30 44.43 14.44
C THR A 211 36.33 43.31 14.52
N GLY A 212 35.92 42.22 15.14
CA GLY A 212 36.59 40.94 15.10
C GLY A 212 35.53 39.82 14.99
N SER A 213 35.92 38.68 14.46
CA SER A 213 35.02 37.53 14.36
C SER A 213 35.74 36.22 14.63
N THR A 214 34.99 35.22 15.07
CA THR A 214 35.48 33.87 15.28
C THR A 214 34.41 32.87 14.91
N GLU A 215 34.83 31.69 14.41
CA GLU A 215 33.93 30.57 14.09
C GLU A 215 33.80 29.68 15.32
N PHE A 216 32.58 29.22 15.57
CA PHE A 216 32.25 28.28 16.63
C PHE A 216 31.49 27.12 16.06
N ASN A 217 31.91 25.87 16.36
CA ASN A 217 31.23 24.69 15.93
C ASN A 217 30.26 24.20 17.02
N VAL A 218 29.00 24.05 16.65
CA VAL A 218 28.01 23.32 17.43
C VAL A 218 28.02 21.84 17.05
N VAL A 219 27.51 20.98 17.91
CA VAL A 219 27.39 19.56 17.61
C VAL A 219 26.17 19.38 16.72
N ALA A 220 26.37 18.79 15.55
CA ALA A 220 25.28 18.36 14.69
C ALA A 220 24.57 17.14 15.32
N ASP A 221 23.27 17.09 15.20
CA ASP A 221 22.43 16.00 15.70
C ASP A 221 21.40 15.58 14.63
N PRO A 222 21.88 15.22 13.43
CA PRO A 222 21.00 14.85 12.32
C PRO A 222 20.39 13.48 12.57
N ASP A 223 19.22 13.43 13.10
CA ASP A 223 18.49 12.20 13.31
C ASP A 223 17.07 12.22 12.66
N VAL A 224 16.15 11.44 13.09
CA VAL A 224 14.80 11.30 12.52
C VAL A 224 13.70 11.48 13.56
N TYR A 225 14.06 11.95 14.75
CA TYR A 225 13.14 12.09 15.87
C TYR A 225 12.78 13.55 16.10
N ILE A 226 11.51 13.82 16.42
CA ILE A 226 11.03 15.16 16.67
C ILE A 226 11.68 15.72 17.92
N GLU A 227 12.43 16.78 17.77
CA GLU A 227 13.09 17.50 18.83
C GLU A 227 12.58 18.95 18.94
N ALA A 228 12.80 19.55 20.08
CA ALA A 228 12.50 20.98 20.26
C ALA A 228 13.66 21.82 19.72
N ASP A 229 13.34 22.90 19.02
CA ASP A 229 14.33 23.90 18.62
C ASP A 229 15.25 24.27 19.78
N THR A 230 16.56 24.21 19.55
CA THR A 230 17.56 24.56 20.55
C THR A 230 18.08 25.99 20.33
N LEU A 231 17.97 26.84 21.35
CA LEU A 231 18.51 28.20 21.32
C LEU A 231 19.93 28.21 21.87
N VAL A 232 20.91 28.49 21.03
CA VAL A 232 22.30 28.72 21.42
C VAL A 232 22.51 30.21 21.64
N ILE A 233 22.88 30.59 22.86
CA ILE A 233 23.21 31.98 23.25
C ILE A 233 24.69 32.00 23.60
N ALA A 234 25.39 33.05 23.15
CA ALA A 234 26.76 33.32 23.56
C ALA A 234 26.84 34.68 24.22
N GLU A 235 27.49 34.74 25.35
CA GLU A 235 27.70 35.97 26.11
C GLU A 235 29.20 36.26 26.28
N VAL A 236 29.53 37.55 26.34
CA VAL A 236 30.91 37.96 26.66
C VAL A 236 31.21 37.64 28.11
N SER A 237 32.18 36.76 28.34
CA SER A 237 32.68 36.38 29.66
C SER A 237 33.75 37.34 30.18
N SER A 238 34.66 37.76 29.31
CA SER A 238 35.71 38.73 29.65
C SER A 238 36.23 39.48 28.42
N THR A 239 36.81 40.66 28.66
CA THR A 239 37.51 41.43 27.65
C THR A 239 38.90 41.81 28.17
N GLU A 240 39.96 41.66 27.34
CA GLU A 240 41.32 42.04 27.67
C GLU A 240 41.87 42.94 26.56
N GLY A 241 42.67 43.94 26.92
CA GLY A 241 43.27 44.91 25.97
C GLY A 241 42.31 46.00 25.52
N GLY A 242 42.38 46.44 24.26
CA GLY A 242 41.54 47.47 23.65
C GLY A 242 41.93 48.89 24.00
N GLY A 243 42.59 49.13 25.16
CA GLY A 243 43.00 50.46 25.62
C GLY A 243 41.85 51.31 26.15
N PHE A 244 40.70 50.71 26.55
CA PHE A 244 39.53 51.38 27.09
C PHE A 244 39.48 51.32 28.64
N ASN A 245 38.83 52.30 29.26
CA ASN A 245 38.63 52.29 30.70
C ASN A 245 37.40 51.52 31.15
N ALA A 246 36.40 51.44 30.27
CA ALA A 246 35.20 50.67 30.47
C ALA A 246 34.67 50.14 29.11
N VAL A 247 34.14 48.92 29.08
CA VAL A 247 33.48 48.30 27.94
C VAL A 247 32.03 48.02 28.35
N ASN A 248 31.09 48.68 27.68
CA ASN A 248 29.68 48.45 27.86
C ASN A 248 29.27 47.36 26.87
N ILE A 249 28.85 46.19 27.38
CA ILE A 249 28.58 45.00 26.55
C ILE A 249 27.07 44.91 26.31
N THR A 250 26.71 44.71 25.04
CA THR A 250 25.37 44.27 24.60
C THR A 250 25.50 42.89 23.97
N ASN A 251 24.97 41.87 24.62
CA ASN A 251 24.92 40.52 24.11
C ASN A 251 23.66 40.34 23.26
N ASP A 252 23.82 40.15 21.95
CA ASP A 252 22.74 39.87 20.98
C ASP A 252 23.17 38.70 20.06
N ALA A 253 23.94 37.75 20.62
CA ALA A 253 24.45 36.63 19.93
C ALA A 253 23.60 35.39 20.24
N SER A 254 22.55 35.18 19.45
CA SER A 254 21.70 34.01 19.53
C SER A 254 21.54 33.35 18.16
N THR A 255 21.57 32.04 18.14
CA THR A 255 21.27 31.20 16.96
C THR A 255 20.31 30.14 17.38
N THR A 256 19.22 29.98 16.65
CA THR A 256 18.29 28.87 16.84
C THR A 256 18.71 27.69 15.93
N ILE A 257 18.87 26.51 16.51
CA ILE A 257 19.03 25.27 15.77
C ILE A 257 17.63 24.69 15.61
N VAL A 258 17.19 24.53 14.38
CA VAL A 258 15.87 23.99 14.06
C VAL A 258 16.00 22.55 13.58
N ASP A 259 15.04 21.75 14.01
CA ASP A 259 14.83 20.39 13.58
C ASP A 259 14.56 20.33 12.07
N THR A 260 15.10 19.35 11.35
CA THR A 260 14.82 19.07 9.95
C THR A 260 13.91 17.86 9.84
N ILE A 261 13.18 17.75 8.74
CA ILE A 261 12.26 16.63 8.58
C ILE A 261 12.96 15.53 7.79
N ASP A 262 13.32 14.47 8.51
CA ASP A 262 13.96 13.28 7.96
C ASP A 262 13.04 12.05 8.02
N ASP A 263 13.15 11.17 7.00
CA ASP A 263 12.21 10.07 6.81
C ASP A 263 12.62 8.81 7.59
N THR A 264 11.74 8.32 8.44
CA THR A 264 11.76 6.92 8.88
C THR A 264 10.85 6.11 7.95
N VAL A 265 11.43 5.17 7.22
CA VAL A 265 10.71 4.38 6.21
C VAL A 265 10.41 2.99 6.76
N LEU A 266 9.11 2.63 6.73
CA LEU A 266 8.64 1.27 6.93
C LEU A 266 8.73 0.51 5.61
N THR A 267 9.38 -0.66 5.62
CA THR A 267 9.38 -1.63 4.51
C THR A 267 8.72 -2.91 4.94
N LEU A 268 7.77 -3.41 4.13
CA LEU A 268 7.11 -4.69 4.28
C LEU A 268 7.72 -5.71 3.32
N GLU A 269 8.00 -6.92 3.79
CA GLU A 269 8.55 -7.98 2.94
C GLU A 269 7.43 -8.81 2.31
N ASP A 270 7.57 -9.09 1.01
CA ASP A 270 6.71 -10.03 0.31
C ASP A 270 6.86 -11.44 0.90
N VAL A 271 5.75 -12.18 0.95
CA VAL A 271 5.67 -13.52 1.53
C VAL A 271 5.14 -14.49 0.48
N SER A 272 5.77 -15.66 0.37
CA SER A 272 5.24 -16.78 -0.41
C SER A 272 5.07 -17.98 0.50
N VAL A 273 3.88 -18.55 0.50
CA VAL A 273 3.50 -19.74 1.25
C VAL A 273 2.71 -20.68 0.36
N ASN A 274 2.72 -21.96 0.66
CA ASN A 274 1.80 -22.89 0.00
C ASN A 274 0.43 -22.81 0.68
N GLU A 275 -0.62 -23.04 -0.08
CA GLU A 275 -1.92 -23.31 0.51
C GLU A 275 -1.83 -24.48 1.51
N GLY A 276 -2.77 -24.61 2.41
CA GLY A 276 -2.69 -25.62 3.47
C GLY A 276 -1.63 -25.37 4.56
N ALA A 277 -0.73 -24.37 4.41
CA ALA A 277 0.19 -23.98 5.48
C ALA A 277 -0.54 -23.44 6.73
N GLY A 278 -1.80 -23.11 6.59
CA GLY A 278 -2.70 -22.66 7.63
C GLY A 278 -2.57 -21.19 7.99
N THR A 279 -1.36 -20.65 8.09
CA THR A 279 -1.13 -19.24 8.42
C THR A 279 0.09 -18.67 7.69
N ALA A 280 0.08 -17.36 7.48
CA ALA A 280 1.23 -16.57 7.04
C ALA A 280 1.52 -15.43 8.04
N SER A 281 2.70 -14.83 7.93
CA SER A 281 3.10 -13.64 8.68
C SER A 281 3.98 -12.77 7.79
N ILE A 282 3.89 -11.45 7.94
CA ILE A 282 4.65 -10.47 7.18
C ILE A 282 5.80 -9.96 8.05
N ASN A 283 7.02 -10.00 7.54
CA ASN A 283 8.16 -9.32 8.16
C ASN A 283 8.18 -7.86 7.72
N ALA A 284 8.66 -7.02 8.62
CA ALA A 284 8.82 -5.61 8.34
C ALA A 284 10.11 -5.06 8.94
N SER A 285 10.61 -4.00 8.34
CA SER A 285 11.79 -3.27 8.81
C SER A 285 11.55 -1.76 8.79
N LEU A 286 12.23 -1.07 9.68
CA LEU A 286 12.31 0.38 9.77
C LEU A 286 13.74 0.83 9.49
N THR A 287 13.91 2.03 8.93
CA THR A 287 15.24 2.67 8.79
C THR A 287 15.76 3.16 10.13
N SER A 288 14.87 3.54 11.06
CA SER A 288 15.22 3.97 12.42
C SER A 288 14.29 3.33 13.45
N ALA A 289 14.84 2.94 14.61
CA ALA A 289 14.10 2.20 15.62
C ALA A 289 13.29 3.12 16.53
N PRO A 290 12.13 2.69 17.07
CA PRO A 290 11.44 3.45 18.11
C PRO A 290 12.31 3.62 19.37
N THR A 291 12.32 4.80 19.99
CA THR A 291 13.12 5.11 21.18
C THR A 291 12.26 5.30 22.43
N ASP A 292 11.08 5.92 22.30
CA ASP A 292 10.22 6.29 23.42
C ASP A 292 9.15 5.25 23.74
N ALA A 293 8.47 4.75 22.72
CA ALA A 293 7.38 3.78 22.85
C ALA A 293 7.39 2.77 21.71
N PRO A 294 6.88 1.54 21.92
CA PRO A 294 6.73 0.59 20.83
C PRO A 294 5.86 1.16 19.72
N LEU A 295 6.32 1.05 18.47
CA LEU A 295 5.54 1.40 17.29
C LEU A 295 4.64 0.23 16.90
N VAL A 296 3.34 0.46 16.83
CA VAL A 296 2.35 -0.53 16.39
C VAL A 296 1.77 -0.12 15.05
N ILE A 297 1.97 -0.97 14.07
CA ILE A 297 1.44 -0.82 12.71
C ILE A 297 0.25 -1.76 12.57
N ALA A 298 -0.88 -1.23 12.14
CA ALA A 298 -2.05 -2.02 11.74
C ALA A 298 -1.96 -2.34 10.25
N LEU A 299 -2.22 -3.59 9.91
CA LEU A 299 -2.34 -4.07 8.54
C LEU A 299 -3.82 -4.16 8.15
N ASP A 300 -4.15 -3.92 6.88
CA ASP A 300 -5.53 -3.95 6.38
C ASP A 300 -6.17 -5.35 6.38
N ASN A 301 -5.35 -6.41 6.49
CA ASN A 301 -5.82 -7.78 6.73
C ASN A 301 -6.27 -8.04 8.19
N GLY A 302 -6.26 -7.00 9.06
CA GLY A 302 -6.69 -7.07 10.45
C GLY A 302 -5.61 -7.52 11.44
N THR A 303 -4.36 -7.73 10.99
CA THR A 303 -3.23 -8.07 11.86
C THR A 303 -2.41 -6.84 12.23
N THR A 304 -1.44 -7.02 13.13
CA THR A 304 -0.57 -5.94 13.58
C THR A 304 0.89 -6.36 13.59
N ILE A 305 1.78 -5.39 13.35
CA ILE A 305 3.22 -5.51 13.53
C ILE A 305 3.61 -4.61 14.69
N THR A 306 4.39 -5.10 15.64
CA THR A 306 4.85 -4.31 16.79
C THR A 306 6.37 -4.27 16.81
N PHE A 307 6.94 -3.09 16.58
CA PHE A 307 8.35 -2.83 16.77
C PHE A 307 8.59 -2.46 18.22
N ALA A 308 9.40 -3.24 18.91
CA ALA A 308 9.83 -2.91 20.28
C ALA A 308 10.81 -1.75 20.24
N ILE A 309 10.92 -1.04 21.36
CA ILE A 309 11.94 0.01 21.55
C ILE A 309 13.33 -0.55 21.18
N GLY A 310 14.07 0.16 20.33
CA GLY A 310 15.39 -0.22 19.85
C GLY A 310 15.41 -1.29 18.76
N SER A 311 14.26 -1.74 18.24
CA SER A 311 14.17 -2.77 17.21
C SER A 311 13.90 -2.18 15.84
N LEU A 312 14.75 -2.54 14.87
CA LEU A 312 14.58 -2.19 13.45
C LEU A 312 13.71 -3.19 12.69
N THR A 313 13.40 -4.35 13.26
CA THR A 313 12.63 -5.39 12.58
C THR A 313 11.54 -5.93 13.48
N ALA A 314 10.44 -6.34 12.86
CA ALA A 314 9.34 -7.01 13.53
C ALA A 314 8.58 -7.90 12.54
N THR A 315 7.76 -8.80 13.09
CA THR A 315 6.91 -9.70 12.30
C THR A 315 5.47 -9.51 12.74
N SER A 316 4.53 -9.59 11.80
CA SER A 316 3.11 -9.48 12.09
C SER A 316 2.62 -10.65 12.95
N THR A 317 1.50 -10.45 13.62
CA THR A 317 0.71 -11.58 14.10
C THR A 317 0.31 -12.44 12.89
N ALA A 318 0.28 -13.77 13.10
CA ALA A 318 -0.09 -14.70 12.04
C ALA A 318 -1.56 -14.52 11.65
N PHE A 319 -1.86 -14.62 10.36
CA PHE A 319 -3.21 -14.60 9.80
C PHE A 319 -3.48 -15.88 9.02
N ALA A 320 -4.75 -16.27 8.96
CA ALA A 320 -5.18 -17.46 8.22
C ALA A 320 -5.05 -17.22 6.72
N ILE A 321 -4.61 -18.25 6.02
CA ILE A 321 -4.59 -18.33 4.55
C ILE A 321 -5.52 -19.45 4.09
N GLN A 322 -5.72 -19.56 2.78
CA GLN A 322 -6.50 -20.61 2.14
C GLN A 322 -6.02 -22.01 2.55
N GLY A 323 -6.97 -22.91 2.73
CA GLY A 323 -6.71 -24.33 2.96
C GLY A 323 -6.35 -25.03 1.67
N ASP A 324 -5.60 -26.13 1.79
CA ASP A 324 -5.23 -27.03 0.71
C ASP A 324 -6.48 -27.69 0.10
N ASP A 325 -6.61 -27.66 -1.21
CA ASP A 325 -7.68 -28.34 -1.93
C ASP A 325 -7.19 -28.91 -3.29
N VAL A 326 -8.02 -29.21 -4.23
CA VAL A 326 -7.65 -29.88 -5.49
C VAL A 326 -7.89 -29.00 -6.72
N TYR A 327 -8.20 -27.72 -6.49
CA TYR A 327 -8.57 -26.79 -7.57
C TYR A 327 -7.47 -25.75 -7.81
N THR A 328 -7.24 -25.43 -9.06
CA THR A 328 -6.25 -24.42 -9.46
C THR A 328 -6.74 -23.02 -9.13
N ASP A 329 -6.26 -22.43 -8.05
CA ASP A 329 -6.72 -21.12 -7.56
C ASP A 329 -5.68 -20.26 -6.84
N ALA A 330 -4.42 -20.33 -7.24
CA ALA A 330 -3.34 -19.49 -6.68
C ALA A 330 -3.79 -18.06 -6.39
N GLU A 331 -3.64 -17.61 -5.14
CA GLU A 331 -4.11 -16.32 -4.66
C GLU A 331 -2.96 -15.36 -4.38
N GLN A 332 -3.19 -14.08 -4.66
CA GLN A 332 -2.32 -12.98 -4.23
C GLN A 332 -3.11 -11.96 -3.41
N ILE A 333 -2.66 -11.72 -2.20
CA ILE A 333 -3.23 -10.72 -1.29
C ILE A 333 -2.23 -9.58 -1.15
N THR A 334 -2.62 -8.36 -1.51
CA THR A 334 -1.81 -7.17 -1.24
C THR A 334 -2.21 -6.60 0.12
N VAL A 335 -1.22 -6.40 0.99
CA VAL A 335 -1.42 -5.91 2.35
C VAL A 335 -0.77 -4.55 2.51
N SER A 336 -1.52 -3.59 2.99
CA SER A 336 -1.10 -2.22 3.26
C SER A 336 -1.01 -1.93 4.76
N ALA A 337 -0.17 -0.94 5.12
CA ALA A 337 0.14 -0.59 6.49
C ALA A 337 -0.42 0.79 6.88
N SER A 338 -0.78 0.94 8.15
CA SER A 338 -1.12 2.22 8.76
C SER A 338 -0.65 2.27 10.21
N VAL A 339 -0.31 3.46 10.70
CA VAL A 339 0.12 3.63 12.09
C VAL A 339 -1.09 3.48 13.02
N GLN A 340 -1.01 2.55 13.97
CA GLN A 340 -2.01 2.40 15.02
C GLN A 340 -1.62 3.18 16.28
N SER A 341 -0.35 3.12 16.70
CA SER A 341 0.17 3.86 17.84
C SER A 341 1.69 3.93 17.83
N GLY A 342 2.29 4.91 18.53
CA GLY A 342 3.72 5.01 18.78
C GLY A 342 4.54 5.73 17.70
N GLY A 343 3.94 6.28 16.64
CA GLY A 343 4.68 6.93 15.55
C GLY A 343 4.97 8.42 15.75
N SER A 344 4.57 9.01 16.88
CA SER A 344 4.65 10.46 17.12
C SER A 344 6.05 10.97 17.50
N GLU A 345 7.01 10.09 17.69
CA GLU A 345 8.41 10.44 17.95
C GLU A 345 9.20 10.68 16.66
N PHE A 346 8.73 10.18 15.54
CA PHE A 346 9.39 10.35 14.24
C PHE A 346 8.93 11.64 13.57
N GLU A 347 9.84 12.36 12.96
CA GLU A 347 9.55 13.55 12.18
C GLU A 347 8.64 13.27 11.00
N ASN A 348 8.99 12.24 10.22
CA ASN A 348 8.15 11.73 9.16
C ASN A 348 8.23 10.20 9.06
N LEU A 349 7.16 9.53 9.48
CA LEU A 349 7.05 8.08 9.36
C LEU A 349 6.34 7.70 8.06
N VAL A 350 7.10 7.18 7.09
CA VAL A 350 6.62 6.78 5.77
C VAL A 350 6.15 5.32 5.83
N THR A 351 4.84 5.10 5.62
CA THR A 351 4.19 3.77 5.68
C THR A 351 3.48 3.40 4.38
N THR A 352 3.95 3.91 3.24
CA THR A 352 3.32 3.72 1.93
C THR A 352 3.65 2.39 1.26
N ASP A 353 4.55 1.61 1.84
CA ASP A 353 4.94 0.32 1.31
C ASP A 353 3.84 -0.74 1.51
N THR A 354 3.83 -1.73 0.64
CA THR A 354 2.86 -2.82 0.65
C THR A 354 3.56 -4.15 0.50
N ALA A 355 3.07 -5.19 1.16
CA ALA A 355 3.54 -6.56 0.96
C ALA A 355 2.55 -7.33 0.09
N THR A 356 3.08 -8.17 -0.79
CA THR A 356 2.31 -9.18 -1.51
C THR A 356 2.46 -10.52 -0.82
N VAL A 357 1.36 -11.10 -0.38
CA VAL A 357 1.29 -12.48 0.09
C VAL A 357 0.86 -13.35 -1.08
N THR A 358 1.77 -14.17 -1.60
CA THR A 358 1.49 -15.14 -2.65
C THR A 358 1.20 -16.48 -2.01
N ILE A 359 0.00 -17.01 -2.21
CA ILE A 359 -0.39 -18.35 -1.80
C ILE A 359 -0.22 -19.22 -3.04
N ALA A 360 0.78 -20.09 -2.99
CA ALA A 360 1.08 -21.00 -4.10
C ALA A 360 0.23 -22.25 -3.96
N ASP A 361 -0.40 -22.62 -5.07
CA ASP A 361 -1.15 -23.83 -5.27
C ASP A 361 -0.25 -25.07 -5.06
N THR A 362 -0.70 -26.09 -4.37
CA THR A 362 -0.06 -27.40 -4.28
C THR A 362 -0.75 -28.37 -5.26
N ILE A 363 -0.05 -29.40 -5.70
CA ILE A 363 -0.61 -30.28 -6.74
C ILE A 363 -1.23 -31.50 -6.10
N ASP A 364 -2.57 -31.53 -6.07
CA ASP A 364 -3.36 -32.64 -5.56
C ASP A 364 -4.17 -33.36 -6.65
N ASP A 365 -4.33 -34.68 -6.47
CA ASP A 365 -4.94 -35.53 -7.47
C ASP A 365 -6.46 -35.59 -7.33
N THR A 366 -7.18 -35.20 -8.38
CA THR A 366 -8.55 -35.64 -8.59
C THR A 366 -8.55 -36.87 -9.47
N VAL A 367 -9.00 -38.02 -8.93
CA VAL A 367 -8.95 -39.31 -9.60
C VAL A 367 -10.31 -39.66 -10.18
N LEU A 368 -10.32 -39.97 -11.50
CA LEU A 368 -11.44 -40.58 -12.19
C LEU A 368 -11.37 -42.09 -12.03
N THR A 369 -12.44 -42.71 -11.56
CA THR A 369 -12.61 -44.18 -11.53
C THR A 369 -13.76 -44.57 -12.43
N LEU A 370 -13.52 -45.57 -13.32
CA LEU A 370 -14.51 -46.19 -14.19
C LEU A 370 -14.94 -47.55 -13.62
N GLU A 371 -16.25 -47.82 -13.57
CA GLU A 371 -16.74 -49.11 -13.10
C GLU A 371 -16.85 -50.12 -14.23
N ASP A 372 -16.40 -51.38 -13.97
CA ASP A 372 -16.61 -52.49 -14.87
C ASP A 372 -18.10 -52.80 -15.06
N VAL A 373 -18.47 -53.17 -16.25
CA VAL A 373 -19.85 -53.44 -16.64
C VAL A 373 -19.97 -54.85 -17.21
N SER A 374 -21.00 -55.60 -16.81
CA SER A 374 -21.37 -56.88 -17.40
C SER A 374 -22.81 -56.80 -17.91
N VAL A 375 -22.99 -57.13 -19.16
CA VAL A 375 -24.28 -57.14 -19.85
C VAL A 375 -24.38 -58.43 -20.68
N ASN A 376 -25.61 -58.90 -20.97
CA ASN A 376 -25.80 -59.97 -21.90
C ASN A 376 -25.83 -59.46 -23.36
N GLU A 377 -25.36 -60.20 -24.29
CA GLU A 377 -25.60 -59.86 -25.68
C GLU A 377 -27.12 -59.74 -25.97
N GLY A 378 -27.48 -58.95 -26.96
CA GLY A 378 -28.89 -58.64 -27.21
C GLY A 378 -29.52 -57.62 -26.29
N ALA A 379 -28.82 -57.13 -25.25
CA ALA A 379 -29.30 -56.01 -24.43
C ALA A 379 -29.37 -54.68 -25.23
N GLY A 380 -28.72 -54.64 -26.37
CA GLY A 380 -28.71 -53.54 -27.32
C GLY A 380 -27.73 -52.45 -26.99
N THR A 381 -27.64 -52.04 -25.73
CA THR A 381 -26.69 -51.00 -25.26
C THR A 381 -26.15 -51.27 -23.87
N ALA A 382 -24.96 -50.71 -23.59
CA ALA A 382 -24.37 -50.65 -22.28
C ALA A 382 -24.03 -49.18 -21.90
N SER A 383 -23.80 -48.92 -20.61
CA SER A 383 -23.34 -47.65 -20.08
C SER A 383 -22.34 -47.91 -18.95
N ILE A 384 -21.33 -47.07 -18.82
CA ILE A 384 -20.30 -47.13 -17.78
C ILE A 384 -20.59 -46.08 -16.71
N ASN A 385 -20.63 -46.49 -15.44
CA ASN A 385 -20.64 -45.56 -14.33
C ASN A 385 -19.22 -45.11 -14.05
N ALA A 386 -19.11 -43.88 -13.59
CA ALA A 386 -17.84 -43.29 -13.19
C ALA A 386 -17.98 -42.44 -11.93
N SER A 387 -16.88 -42.33 -11.20
CA SER A 387 -16.78 -41.47 -10.02
C SER A 387 -15.51 -40.64 -10.04
N LEU A 388 -15.57 -39.48 -9.38
CA LEU A 388 -14.46 -38.60 -9.11
C LEU A 388 -14.22 -38.52 -7.61
N THR A 389 -12.96 -38.29 -7.18
CA THR A 389 -12.64 -38.01 -5.78
C THR A 389 -13.10 -36.59 -5.36
N SER A 390 -13.12 -35.63 -6.31
CA SER A 390 -13.61 -34.26 -6.11
C SER A 390 -14.51 -33.83 -7.27
N ALA A 391 -15.59 -33.09 -6.94
CA ALA A 391 -16.60 -32.70 -7.92
C ALA A 391 -16.19 -31.43 -8.69
N PRO A 392 -16.60 -31.28 -9.97
CA PRO A 392 -16.43 -30.01 -10.68
C PRO A 392 -17.15 -28.86 -9.96
N THR A 393 -16.54 -27.69 -9.89
CA THR A 393 -17.08 -26.50 -9.22
C THR A 393 -17.46 -25.39 -10.21
N ASP A 394 -16.69 -25.19 -11.25
CA ASP A 394 -16.83 -24.07 -12.20
C ASP A 394 -17.62 -24.46 -13.44
N ALA A 395 -17.30 -25.59 -14.05
CA ALA A 395 -17.92 -26.06 -15.28
C ALA A 395 -18.12 -27.58 -15.26
N PRO A 396 -19.12 -28.12 -15.97
CA PRO A 396 -19.24 -29.57 -16.09
C PRO A 396 -17.99 -30.19 -16.70
N LEU A 397 -17.47 -31.25 -16.08
CA LEU A 397 -16.40 -32.07 -16.65
C LEU A 397 -16.95 -33.07 -17.65
N VAL A 398 -16.45 -33.03 -18.87
CA VAL A 398 -16.81 -33.97 -19.92
C VAL A 398 -15.63 -34.88 -20.26
N ILE A 399 -15.84 -36.17 -20.07
CA ILE A 399 -14.87 -37.23 -20.38
C ILE A 399 -15.33 -37.93 -21.68
N ALA A 400 -14.45 -38.05 -22.63
CA ALA A 400 -14.63 -38.86 -23.82
C ALA A 400 -14.08 -40.27 -23.59
N LEU A 401 -14.86 -41.27 -23.94
CA LEU A 401 -14.44 -42.66 -23.95
C LEU A 401 -14.01 -43.08 -25.37
N ASP A 402 -13.03 -43.95 -25.47
CA ASP A 402 -12.48 -44.40 -26.77
C ASP A 402 -13.49 -45.23 -27.63
N ASN A 403 -14.56 -45.72 -27.00
CA ASN A 403 -15.69 -46.33 -27.70
C ASN A 403 -16.69 -45.32 -28.29
N GLY A 404 -16.40 -43.98 -28.17
CA GLY A 404 -17.23 -42.90 -28.69
C GLY A 404 -18.33 -42.40 -27.75
N ALA A 405 -18.53 -43.03 -26.57
CA ALA A 405 -19.43 -42.53 -25.54
C ALA A 405 -18.81 -41.38 -24.77
N THR A 406 -19.63 -40.63 -24.03
CA THR A 406 -19.18 -39.53 -23.17
C THR A 406 -19.78 -39.66 -21.78
N ILE A 407 -19.00 -39.25 -20.76
CA ILE A 407 -19.46 -39.13 -19.39
C ILE A 407 -19.45 -37.62 -19.04
N THR A 408 -20.54 -37.11 -18.47
CA THR A 408 -20.63 -35.73 -18.07
C THR A 408 -20.91 -35.64 -16.59
N PHE A 409 -19.93 -35.13 -15.82
CA PHE A 409 -20.10 -34.78 -14.41
C PHE A 409 -20.66 -33.38 -14.33
N ALA A 410 -21.83 -33.23 -13.76
CA ALA A 410 -22.40 -31.93 -13.49
C ALA A 410 -21.65 -31.25 -12.33
N ILE A 411 -21.71 -29.90 -12.26
CA ILE A 411 -21.19 -29.13 -11.15
C ILE A 411 -21.73 -29.69 -9.83
N GLY A 412 -20.83 -29.94 -8.88
CA GLY A 412 -21.13 -30.52 -7.56
C GLY A 412 -21.41 -32.04 -7.56
N SER A 413 -21.23 -32.73 -8.67
CA SER A 413 -21.50 -34.17 -8.76
C SER A 413 -20.20 -34.98 -8.76
N LEU A 414 -20.12 -35.95 -7.84
CA LEU A 414 -19.02 -36.93 -7.76
C LEU A 414 -19.24 -38.15 -8.66
N THR A 415 -20.42 -38.35 -9.22
CA THR A 415 -20.76 -39.54 -10.01
C THR A 415 -21.48 -39.15 -11.29
N ALA A 416 -21.23 -39.92 -12.32
CA ALA A 416 -21.92 -39.79 -13.61
C ALA A 416 -21.99 -41.13 -14.32
N THR A 417 -22.88 -41.24 -15.32
CA THR A 417 -23.01 -42.42 -16.18
C THR A 417 -22.78 -41.97 -17.61
N SER A 418 -22.12 -42.80 -18.40
CA SER A 418 -21.86 -42.52 -19.82
C SER A 418 -23.15 -42.47 -20.62
N THR A 419 -23.10 -41.81 -21.77
CA THR A 419 -24.07 -42.04 -22.83
C THR A 419 -24.04 -43.52 -23.18
N ALA A 420 -25.23 -44.08 -23.52
CA ALA A 420 -25.33 -45.49 -23.94
C ALA A 420 -24.59 -45.72 -25.26
N PHE A 421 -23.86 -46.81 -25.35
CA PHE A 421 -23.17 -47.25 -26.56
C PHE A 421 -23.68 -48.63 -26.98
N ALA A 422 -23.65 -48.91 -28.28
CA ALA A 422 -24.12 -50.17 -28.82
C ALA A 422 -23.19 -51.33 -28.44
N ILE A 423 -23.80 -52.48 -28.14
CA ILE A 423 -23.10 -53.75 -27.94
C ILE A 423 -23.55 -54.77 -28.97
N GLN A 424 -22.90 -55.95 -28.99
CA GLN A 424 -23.24 -57.06 -29.86
C GLN A 424 -24.71 -57.47 -29.69
N GLY A 425 -25.36 -57.75 -30.81
CA GLY A 425 -26.72 -58.34 -30.84
C GLY A 425 -26.71 -59.80 -30.45
N ASP A 426 -27.83 -60.28 -29.90
CA ASP A 426 -28.06 -61.68 -29.55
C ASP A 426 -28.04 -62.54 -30.78
N ASP A 427 -27.25 -63.59 -30.76
CA ASP A 427 -27.27 -64.62 -31.81
C ASP A 427 -27.17 -66.08 -31.23
N VAL A 428 -26.76 -67.01 -31.98
CA VAL A 428 -26.73 -68.43 -31.54
C VAL A 428 -25.31 -69.01 -31.47
N TYR A 429 -24.32 -68.11 -31.59
CA TYR A 429 -22.91 -68.50 -31.57
C TYR A 429 -22.30 -68.20 -30.22
N VAL A 430 -21.33 -69.01 -29.82
CA VAL A 430 -20.63 -68.81 -28.56
C VAL A 430 -19.50 -67.80 -28.77
N ASP A 431 -19.73 -66.52 -28.50
CA ASP A 431 -18.78 -65.47 -28.83
C ASP A 431 -18.74 -64.28 -27.78
N GLY A 432 -19.00 -64.59 -26.53
CA GLY A 432 -18.87 -63.59 -25.46
C GLY A 432 -17.59 -62.76 -25.55
N GLU A 433 -17.71 -61.41 -25.40
CA GLU A 433 -16.65 -60.43 -25.66
C GLU A 433 -16.28 -59.64 -24.42
N GLN A 434 -15.02 -59.23 -24.33
CA GLN A 434 -14.55 -58.24 -23.37
C GLN A 434 -13.93 -57.06 -24.11
N ILE A 435 -14.44 -55.87 -23.84
CA ILE A 435 -13.97 -54.60 -24.40
C ILE A 435 -13.37 -53.78 -23.26
N THR A 436 -12.10 -53.39 -23.38
CA THR A 436 -11.49 -52.44 -22.45
C THR A 436 -11.73 -51.01 -22.97
N VAL A 437 -12.30 -50.14 -22.12
CA VAL A 437 -12.63 -48.75 -22.45
C VAL A 437 -11.77 -47.83 -21.65
N SER A 438 -11.09 -46.90 -22.32
CA SER A 438 -10.23 -45.87 -21.73
C SER A 438 -10.87 -44.48 -21.81
N ALA A 439 -10.44 -43.58 -20.93
CA ALA A 439 -10.97 -42.25 -20.77
C ALA A 439 -9.96 -41.16 -21.17
N SER A 440 -10.47 -40.06 -21.70
CA SER A 440 -9.71 -38.85 -21.95
C SER A 440 -10.57 -37.62 -21.67
N VAL A 441 -9.93 -36.51 -21.21
CA VAL A 441 -10.65 -35.24 -20.95
C VAL A 441 -11.05 -34.62 -22.28
N GLN A 442 -12.34 -34.31 -22.43
CA GLN A 442 -12.87 -33.56 -23.56
C GLN A 442 -13.00 -32.06 -23.22
N SER A 443 -13.51 -31.73 -22.05
CA SER A 443 -13.65 -30.36 -21.57
C SER A 443 -13.85 -30.30 -20.05
N GLY A 444 -13.57 -29.14 -19.41
CA GLY A 444 -13.87 -28.88 -18.01
C GLY A 444 -12.82 -29.40 -17.03
N GLY A 445 -11.66 -29.89 -17.48
CA GLY A 445 -10.63 -30.44 -16.59
C GLY A 445 -9.59 -29.44 -16.08
N THR A 446 -9.65 -28.20 -16.53
CA THR A 446 -8.65 -27.17 -16.20
C THR A 446 -8.81 -26.53 -14.82
N GLU A 447 -9.91 -26.80 -14.14
CA GLU A 447 -10.15 -26.36 -12.77
C GLU A 447 -9.42 -27.24 -11.74
N PHE A 448 -9.04 -28.45 -12.10
CA PHE A 448 -8.31 -29.37 -11.23
C PHE A 448 -6.81 -29.19 -11.41
N GLU A 449 -6.06 -29.24 -10.34
CA GLU A 449 -4.60 -29.17 -10.36
C GLU A 449 -4.00 -30.34 -11.11
N ASN A 450 -4.45 -31.56 -10.80
CA ASN A 450 -4.10 -32.75 -11.52
C ASN A 450 -5.29 -33.72 -11.64
N LEU A 451 -5.86 -33.83 -12.85
CA LEU A 451 -6.94 -34.78 -13.13
C LEU A 451 -6.38 -36.09 -13.68
N VAL A 452 -6.40 -37.12 -12.85
CA VAL A 452 -5.92 -38.48 -13.20
C VAL A 452 -7.02 -39.26 -13.86
N THR A 453 -6.83 -39.61 -15.15
CA THR A 453 -7.80 -40.34 -15.99
C THR A 453 -7.24 -41.65 -16.55
N THR A 454 -6.30 -42.26 -15.84
CA THR A 454 -5.61 -43.47 -16.30
C THR A 454 -6.38 -44.75 -16.05
N ASP A 455 -7.50 -44.69 -15.34
CA ASP A 455 -8.35 -45.88 -15.10
C ASP A 455 -9.09 -46.33 -16.36
N THR A 456 -9.41 -47.60 -16.42
CA THR A 456 -10.11 -48.26 -17.55
C THR A 456 -11.24 -49.12 -17.04
N ALA A 457 -12.33 -49.17 -17.78
CA ALA A 457 -13.43 -50.11 -17.52
C ALA A 457 -13.39 -51.31 -18.46
N THR A 458 -13.69 -52.47 -17.94
CA THR A 458 -13.94 -53.68 -18.74
C THR A 458 -15.45 -53.85 -18.94
N VAL A 459 -15.87 -53.84 -20.19
CA VAL A 459 -17.24 -54.20 -20.58
C VAL A 459 -17.25 -55.67 -20.97
N THR A 460 -17.85 -56.49 -20.14
CA THR A 460 -18.03 -57.91 -20.39
C THR A 460 -19.41 -58.15 -21.02
N ILE A 461 -19.43 -58.62 -22.26
CA ILE A 461 -20.65 -59.02 -22.96
C ILE A 461 -20.76 -60.56 -22.83
N ALA A 462 -21.70 -60.95 -22.00
CA ALA A 462 -21.91 -62.36 -21.73
C ALA A 462 -22.80 -63.00 -22.84
N ASP A 463 -22.31 -64.09 -23.38
CA ASP A 463 -23.04 -64.92 -24.34
C ASP A 463 -24.35 -65.41 -23.72
N THR A 464 -25.43 -65.37 -24.45
CA THR A 464 -26.72 -65.98 -24.12
C THR A 464 -26.87 -67.33 -24.89
N GLN A 465 -27.42 -68.30 -24.18
CA GLN A 465 -27.58 -69.62 -24.79
C GLN A 465 -28.84 -69.69 -25.64
N ASN A 466 -28.65 -69.77 -26.95
CA ASN A 466 -29.73 -69.88 -27.89
C ASN A 466 -29.67 -71.23 -28.60
N ASP A 467 -30.84 -71.84 -28.88
CA ASP A 467 -30.94 -73.15 -29.51
C ASP A 467 -30.81 -73.08 -31.03
N THR A 468 -29.85 -73.86 -31.57
CA THR A 468 -29.84 -74.16 -32.96
C THR A 468 -30.56 -75.50 -33.15
N VAL A 469 -31.68 -75.47 -33.84
CA VAL A 469 -32.54 -76.64 -34.03
C VAL A 469 -32.18 -77.35 -35.33
N LEU A 470 -31.90 -78.68 -35.22
CA LEU A 470 -31.77 -79.61 -36.35
C LEU A 470 -33.13 -80.17 -36.67
N THR A 471 -33.55 -80.05 -37.89
CA THR A 471 -34.75 -80.70 -38.44
C THR A 471 -34.34 -81.72 -39.53
N LEU A 472 -34.77 -82.97 -39.36
CA LEU A 472 -34.62 -83.99 -40.36
C LEU A 472 -35.90 -84.09 -41.16
N GLU A 473 -35.78 -84.22 -42.49
CA GLU A 473 -36.92 -84.36 -43.38
C GLU A 473 -37.25 -85.84 -43.57
N ASP A 474 -38.54 -86.18 -43.54
CA ASP A 474 -39.01 -87.53 -43.89
C ASP A 474 -38.72 -87.82 -45.37
N VAL A 475 -38.24 -89.01 -45.62
CA VAL A 475 -37.89 -89.40 -46.94
C VAL A 475 -38.76 -90.60 -47.32
N SER A 476 -39.36 -90.55 -48.52
CA SER A 476 -40.08 -91.64 -49.08
C SER A 476 -39.48 -91.98 -50.44
N VAL A 477 -39.07 -93.24 -50.58
CA VAL A 477 -38.45 -93.75 -51.79
C VAL A 477 -39.11 -95.08 -52.14
N ASN A 478 -39.12 -95.44 -53.43
CA ASN A 478 -39.61 -96.75 -53.85
C ASN A 478 -38.57 -97.82 -53.51
N GLU A 479 -39.02 -98.97 -53.13
CA GLU A 479 -38.13 -100.14 -53.05
C GLU A 479 -37.44 -100.35 -54.41
N GLY A 480 -36.23 -100.86 -54.38
CA GLY A 480 -35.41 -100.98 -55.56
C GLY A 480 -34.70 -99.73 -56.05
N ALA A 481 -34.88 -98.59 -55.43
CA ALA A 481 -34.14 -97.39 -55.73
C ALA A 481 -32.64 -97.50 -55.37
N GLY A 482 -32.29 -98.50 -54.60
CA GLY A 482 -30.91 -98.82 -54.22
C GLY A 482 -30.38 -98.03 -53.02
N THR A 483 -30.61 -96.80 -53.01
CA THR A 483 -30.16 -95.95 -51.89
C THR A 483 -31.15 -94.80 -51.56
N ALA A 484 -31.15 -94.37 -50.37
CA ALA A 484 -31.85 -93.14 -49.89
C ALA A 484 -30.87 -92.17 -49.20
N SER A 485 -31.25 -90.96 -49.12
CA SER A 485 -30.53 -89.91 -48.35
C SER A 485 -31.55 -89.10 -47.61
N ILE A 486 -31.19 -88.59 -46.41
CA ILE A 486 -32.01 -87.73 -45.57
C ILE A 486 -31.56 -86.32 -45.75
N ASN A 487 -32.45 -85.38 -46.04
CA ASN A 487 -32.18 -83.95 -45.99
C ASN A 487 -32.36 -83.49 -44.58
N ALA A 488 -31.55 -82.49 -44.23
CA ALA A 488 -31.65 -81.88 -42.95
C ALA A 488 -31.48 -80.33 -43.05
N SER A 489 -32.07 -79.63 -42.13
CA SER A 489 -31.92 -78.21 -42.03
C SER A 489 -31.58 -77.79 -40.59
N LEU A 490 -30.81 -76.71 -40.46
CA LEU A 490 -30.51 -76.06 -39.22
C LEU A 490 -31.19 -74.68 -39.21
N THR A 491 -31.55 -74.18 -38.03
CA THR A 491 -32.03 -72.78 -37.86
C THR A 491 -30.91 -71.80 -38.03
N SER A 492 -29.65 -72.20 -37.74
CA SER A 492 -28.43 -71.38 -37.91
C SER A 492 -27.28 -72.18 -38.47
N ALA A 493 -26.50 -71.58 -39.36
CA ALA A 493 -25.41 -72.28 -40.05
C ALA A 493 -24.13 -72.36 -39.20
N PRO A 494 -23.33 -73.42 -39.29
CA PRO A 494 -22.00 -73.44 -38.67
C PRO A 494 -21.10 -72.32 -39.23
N THR A 495 -20.36 -71.64 -38.37
CA THR A 495 -19.46 -70.55 -38.76
C THR A 495 -17.98 -70.90 -38.71
N ASP A 496 -17.56 -71.73 -37.77
CA ASP A 496 -16.15 -72.05 -37.53
C ASP A 496 -15.69 -73.33 -38.21
N ALA A 497 -16.45 -74.41 -38.10
CA ALA A 497 -16.14 -75.69 -38.63
C ALA A 497 -17.41 -76.40 -39.19
N PRO A 498 -17.30 -77.28 -40.18
CA PRO A 498 -18.44 -78.09 -40.63
C PRO A 498 -19.03 -78.90 -39.47
N LEU A 499 -20.35 -78.81 -39.27
CA LEU A 499 -21.05 -79.63 -38.30
C LEU A 499 -21.36 -81.00 -38.89
N VAL A 500 -20.89 -82.04 -38.23
CA VAL A 500 -21.13 -83.45 -38.66
C VAL A 500 -22.08 -84.09 -37.67
N ILE A 501 -23.24 -84.49 -38.16
CA ILE A 501 -24.27 -85.27 -37.42
C ILE A 501 -24.22 -86.74 -37.81
N ALA A 502 -24.05 -87.63 -36.85
CA ALA A 502 -24.14 -89.07 -37.04
C ALA A 502 -25.59 -89.51 -36.92
N LEU A 503 -26.07 -90.26 -37.85
CA LEU A 503 -27.39 -90.90 -37.82
C LEU A 503 -27.27 -92.32 -37.29
N ASP A 504 -28.33 -92.84 -36.68
CA ASP A 504 -28.40 -94.19 -36.10
C ASP A 504 -28.31 -95.33 -37.14
N ASN A 505 -28.59 -94.99 -38.41
CA ASN A 505 -28.40 -95.87 -39.54
C ASN A 505 -26.94 -96.02 -40.01
N GLY A 506 -25.98 -95.35 -39.32
CA GLY A 506 -24.55 -95.39 -39.60
C GLY A 506 -24.08 -94.40 -40.66
N THR A 507 -24.93 -93.55 -41.18
CA THR A 507 -24.54 -92.48 -42.11
C THR A 507 -24.34 -91.16 -41.42
N THR A 508 -23.82 -90.18 -42.12
CA THR A 508 -23.57 -88.84 -41.57
C THR A 508 -24.16 -87.72 -42.44
N ILE A 509 -24.62 -86.68 -41.85
CA ILE A 509 -24.95 -85.39 -42.47
C ILE A 509 -23.86 -84.42 -42.16
N THR A 510 -23.29 -83.72 -43.12
CA THR A 510 -22.27 -82.72 -42.95
C THR A 510 -22.79 -81.35 -43.43
N PHE A 511 -23.02 -80.41 -42.51
CA PHE A 511 -23.32 -79.02 -42.83
C PHE A 511 -22.00 -78.32 -43.07
N ALA A 512 -21.80 -77.80 -44.25
CA ALA A 512 -20.64 -76.97 -44.56
C ALA A 512 -20.77 -75.62 -43.83
N ILE A 513 -19.65 -74.90 -43.59
CA ILE A 513 -19.64 -73.57 -43.08
C ILE A 513 -20.57 -72.65 -43.92
N GLY A 514 -21.46 -71.93 -43.28
CA GLY A 514 -22.44 -71.06 -43.93
C GLY A 514 -23.64 -71.74 -44.55
N SER A 515 -23.79 -73.09 -44.40
CA SER A 515 -24.90 -73.82 -44.96
C SER A 515 -25.97 -74.18 -43.93
N LEU A 516 -27.21 -73.78 -44.23
CA LEU A 516 -28.38 -74.13 -43.41
C LEU A 516 -28.96 -75.53 -43.78
N THR A 517 -28.53 -76.09 -44.87
CA THR A 517 -29.07 -77.41 -45.35
C THR A 517 -27.95 -78.34 -45.70
N ALA A 518 -28.18 -79.64 -45.50
CA ALA A 518 -27.27 -80.68 -45.87
C ALA A 518 -28.05 -81.97 -46.14
N THR A 519 -27.41 -82.87 -46.88
CA THR A 519 -27.97 -84.16 -47.17
C THR A 519 -27.05 -85.25 -46.65
N SER A 520 -27.57 -86.30 -46.08
CA SER A 520 -26.78 -87.43 -45.58
C SER A 520 -26.02 -88.17 -46.71
N THR A 521 -24.97 -88.84 -46.30
CA THR A 521 -24.41 -89.86 -47.18
C THR A 521 -25.50 -90.84 -47.48
N ALA A 522 -25.49 -91.32 -48.71
CA ALA A 522 -26.49 -92.30 -49.17
C ALA A 522 -26.37 -93.64 -48.40
N PHE A 523 -27.47 -94.19 -47.98
CA PHE A 523 -27.54 -95.50 -47.34
C PHE A 523 -28.38 -96.47 -48.18
N ALA A 524 -28.05 -97.72 -48.08
CA ALA A 524 -28.73 -98.79 -48.83
C ALA A 524 -30.16 -98.99 -48.27
N ILE A 525 -31.10 -99.17 -49.15
CA ILE A 525 -32.48 -99.52 -48.83
C ILE A 525 -32.76 -100.92 -49.40
N GLN A 526 -33.92 -101.49 -49.05
CA GLN A 526 -34.35 -102.75 -49.54
C GLN A 526 -34.40 -102.79 -51.09
N GLY A 527 -33.84 -103.85 -51.67
CA GLY A 527 -33.93 -104.04 -53.10
C GLY A 527 -35.35 -104.45 -53.50
N ASP A 528 -35.65 -104.17 -54.77
CA ASP A 528 -36.92 -104.56 -55.36
C ASP A 528 -37.08 -106.08 -55.29
N ASP A 529 -38.17 -106.53 -54.69
CA ASP A 529 -38.50 -107.95 -54.63
C ASP A 529 -39.93 -108.20 -55.14
N VAL A 530 -40.32 -109.42 -55.27
CA VAL A 530 -41.61 -109.85 -55.89
C VAL A 530 -42.61 -110.36 -54.86
N TYR A 531 -42.52 -110.07 -53.62
CA TYR A 531 -43.48 -110.49 -52.61
C TYR A 531 -44.55 -109.45 -52.32
#